data_dad6d61f21adabbcfb9a20c31b651b5e
#
_entry.id   dad6d61f21adabbcfb9a20c31b651b5e
#
_cell.length_a   1.000
_cell.length_b   1.000
_cell.length_c   1.000
_cell.angle_alpha   90.00
_cell.angle_beta   90.00
_cell.angle_gamma   90.00
#
_symmetry.space_group_name_H-M   'P 1'
#
loop_
_entity.id
_entity.type
_entity.pdbx_description
1 polymer ?
#
loop_
_entity_poly.entity_id
_entity_poly.type
_entity_poly.pdbx_seq_one_letter_code
_entity_poly.pdbx_strand_id
1 'polypeptide(L)'
;MTETTKTAKGISRRSLLKTASAAAGRAAGSGVVTGFPTIWAQNPITLRQFGTGVSNLNAIAEKCKADLGITLEMTATDSDAAAQRAVTQPKSYDIADIEYWILKKVYPTGVIQPMDVKKLKYYDKVVPLFKNGKLKPDSVIAQGTAPHTVGYFESADAKTFAKQPTDWMTMVPTIYNADTLGIRPDLVGRDITTWADIMDPAFKGKTSILNIPSIGIMDAAMIMEAMGNIKYADKGNMTKEEIDKTIDFLIKAKQDGQFRAFWKSFDESVNLMASGEVVIQSMWSPAVTAVRSKGIACKFQPLKEGYRSWGGGLGLSSGLKGVALD
;
A
#
# COMPACT_ATOMS: atom_id res chain seq x y z
N MET A 1 76.89 -25.08 28.02
CA MET A 1 75.59 -25.79 27.99
C MET A 1 74.59 -24.94 27.14
N THR A 2 74.46 -25.34 25.88
CA THR A 2 73.65 -24.61 24.89
C THR A 2 72.40 -25.41 24.62
N GLU A 3 71.29 -24.91 25.05
CA GLU A 3 69.97 -25.48 24.78
C GLU A 3 69.42 -25.00 23.43
N THR A 4 69.15 -25.94 22.55
CA THR A 4 68.64 -25.74 21.20
C THR A 4 67.15 -25.81 21.20
N THR A 5 66.50 -24.66 21.03
CA THR A 5 65.02 -24.56 20.87
C THR A 5 64.62 -25.00 19.47
N LYS A 6 63.85 -26.09 19.37
CA LYS A 6 63.23 -26.56 18.13
C LYS A 6 61.95 -25.74 17.82
N THR A 7 62.01 -24.98 16.76
CA THR A 7 60.89 -24.30 16.19
C THR A 7 59.92 -25.27 15.48
N ALA A 8 58.68 -25.32 15.87
CA ALA A 8 57.65 -26.14 15.21
C ALA A 8 57.28 -25.51 13.83
N LYS A 9 57.47 -26.29 12.76
CA LYS A 9 57.03 -25.89 11.38
C LYS A 9 55.51 -25.90 11.30
N GLY A 10 54.93 -24.74 11.08
CA GLY A 10 53.51 -24.59 10.82
C GLY A 10 53.04 -25.30 9.54
N ILE A 11 51.96 -26.02 9.62
CA ILE A 11 51.34 -26.72 8.49
C ILE A 11 50.73 -25.68 7.53
N SER A 12 51.17 -25.66 6.27
CA SER A 12 50.67 -24.72 5.28
C SER A 12 49.26 -25.13 4.78
N ARG A 13 48.44 -24.14 4.49
CA ARG A 13 47.07 -24.36 3.93
C ARG A 13 47.05 -25.28 2.70
N ARG A 14 48.16 -25.35 1.95
CA ARG A 14 48.33 -26.21 0.77
C ARG A 14 48.56 -27.68 1.12
N SER A 15 49.11 -27.99 2.31
CA SER A 15 49.26 -29.37 2.78
C SER A 15 47.97 -29.94 3.35
N LEU A 16 47.10 -29.10 3.96
CA LEU A 16 45.78 -29.48 4.44
C LEU A 16 44.85 -29.89 3.28
N LEU A 17 44.89 -29.16 2.15
CA LEU A 17 44.12 -29.49 0.96
C LEU A 17 44.57 -30.80 0.28
N LYS A 18 45.85 -31.11 0.30
CA LYS A 18 46.37 -32.38 -0.25
C LYS A 18 46.02 -33.59 0.60
N THR A 19 45.90 -33.44 1.91
CA THR A 19 45.51 -34.52 2.83
C THR A 19 44.02 -34.82 2.76
N ALA A 20 43.16 -33.80 2.50
CA ALA A 20 41.72 -33.98 2.29
C ALA A 20 41.42 -34.74 0.99
N SER A 21 42.19 -34.54 -0.09
CA SER A 21 42.03 -35.23 -1.36
C SER A 21 42.51 -36.71 -1.33
N ALA A 22 43.42 -37.08 -0.44
CA ALA A 22 43.89 -38.44 -0.31
C ALA A 22 42.96 -39.33 0.58
N ALA A 23 42.13 -38.72 1.43
CA ALA A 23 41.16 -39.47 2.24
C ALA A 23 39.89 -39.83 1.47
N ALA A 24 39.57 -39.11 0.40
CA ALA A 24 38.38 -39.35 -0.43
C ALA A 24 38.52 -40.55 -1.40
N GLY A 25 39.73 -41.08 -1.59
CA GLY A 25 40.02 -42.14 -2.59
C GLY A 25 39.98 -43.58 -2.06
N ARG A 26 39.64 -43.87 -0.80
CA ARG A 26 39.66 -45.22 -0.21
C ARG A 26 38.36 -45.70 0.42
N ALA A 27 37.25 -45.03 0.19
CA ALA A 27 35.92 -45.46 0.64
C ALA A 27 35.02 -45.86 -0.54
N ALA A 28 35.57 -46.65 -1.49
CA ALA A 28 34.75 -47.33 -2.48
C ALA A 28 34.52 -48.78 -2.04
N GLY A 29 33.60 -48.97 -1.13
CA GLY A 29 33.19 -50.30 -0.64
C GLY A 29 31.82 -50.16 0.07
N SER A 30 30.74 -50.45 -0.68
CA SER A 30 29.41 -50.85 -0.22
C SER A 30 28.81 -50.11 0.99
N GLY A 31 28.14 -49.02 0.73
CA GLY A 31 27.21 -48.39 1.65
C GLY A 31 26.54 -47.23 0.95
N VAL A 32 25.25 -47.34 0.67
CA VAL A 32 24.44 -46.24 0.13
C VAL A 32 24.52 -45.07 1.11
N VAL A 33 25.34 -44.10 0.83
CA VAL A 33 25.29 -42.79 1.48
C VAL A 33 24.09 -42.08 0.93
N THR A 34 22.92 -42.29 1.56
CA THR A 34 21.75 -41.47 1.34
C THR A 34 22.12 -40.02 1.63
N GLY A 35 22.02 -39.23 0.60
CA GLY A 35 22.50 -37.88 0.43
C GLY A 35 22.52 -37.02 1.70
N PHE A 36 23.66 -36.39 1.91
CA PHE A 36 23.68 -35.14 2.64
C PHE A 36 22.70 -34.18 1.90
N PRO A 37 21.79 -33.54 2.60
CA PRO A 37 21.03 -32.46 1.95
C PRO A 37 22.08 -31.46 1.50
N THR A 38 22.23 -31.32 0.18
CA THR A 38 22.93 -30.21 -0.41
C THR A 38 22.15 -28.98 -0.01
N ILE A 39 22.61 -28.29 1.03
CA ILE A 39 22.13 -26.95 1.31
C ILE A 39 22.60 -26.15 0.10
N TRP A 40 21.71 -26.01 -0.86
CA TRP A 40 21.86 -24.98 -1.88
C TRP A 40 21.84 -23.69 -1.08
N ALA A 41 23.00 -23.07 -0.89
CA ALA A 41 23.07 -21.69 -0.46
C ALA A 41 22.42 -20.87 -1.58
N GLN A 42 21.10 -20.78 -1.55
CA GLN A 42 20.38 -19.83 -2.39
C GLN A 42 20.96 -18.47 -2.04
N ASN A 43 21.44 -17.77 -3.04
CA ASN A 43 21.84 -16.38 -2.85
C ASN A 43 20.65 -15.67 -2.17
N PRO A 44 20.89 -14.94 -1.07
CA PRO A 44 19.81 -14.31 -0.34
C PRO A 44 19.05 -13.39 -1.30
N ILE A 45 17.76 -13.67 -1.48
CA ILE A 45 16.90 -12.86 -2.34
C ILE A 45 16.63 -11.54 -1.61
N THR A 46 16.88 -10.44 -2.29
CA THR A 46 16.49 -9.09 -1.85
C THR A 46 15.49 -8.54 -2.85
N LEU A 47 14.31 -8.13 -2.35
CA LEU A 47 13.26 -7.50 -3.13
C LEU A 47 13.10 -6.05 -2.66
N ARG A 48 13.00 -5.13 -3.61
CA ARG A 48 12.81 -3.70 -3.36
C ARG A 48 11.32 -3.38 -3.54
N GLN A 49 10.69 -2.95 -2.45
CA GLN A 49 9.29 -2.53 -2.45
C GLN A 49 9.20 -1.04 -2.20
N PHE A 50 8.31 -0.37 -2.89
CA PHE A 50 7.86 0.98 -2.52
C PHE A 50 6.35 1.01 -2.37
N GLY A 51 5.84 1.94 -1.57
CA GLY A 51 4.40 2.11 -1.36
C GLY A 51 4.10 3.13 -0.28
N THR A 52 2.84 3.23 0.11
CA THR A 52 2.43 4.17 1.15
C THR A 52 2.85 3.70 2.55
N GLY A 53 3.02 4.63 3.48
CA GLY A 53 3.36 4.31 4.87
C GLY A 53 2.30 3.49 5.61
N VAL A 54 1.13 3.27 5.00
CA VAL A 54 0.05 2.45 5.57
C VAL A 54 0.40 0.96 5.54
N SER A 55 1.09 0.50 4.51
CA SER A 55 1.44 -0.90 4.27
C SER A 55 2.94 -1.17 4.34
N ASN A 56 3.81 -0.16 4.25
CA ASN A 56 5.26 -0.29 4.41
C ASN A 56 5.65 -0.29 5.91
N LEU A 57 5.40 -1.40 6.59
CA LEU A 57 5.68 -1.57 8.01
C LEU A 57 6.91 -2.45 8.23
N ASN A 58 7.85 -2.03 9.06
CA ASN A 58 9.07 -2.79 9.39
C ASN A 58 8.77 -4.21 9.85
N ALA A 59 7.69 -4.41 10.63
CA ALA A 59 7.27 -5.72 11.09
C ALA A 59 6.94 -6.70 9.94
N ILE A 60 6.50 -6.20 8.78
CA ILE A 60 6.27 -7.02 7.58
C ILE A 60 7.61 -7.48 6.99
N ALA A 61 8.60 -6.58 6.89
CA ALA A 61 9.93 -6.93 6.39
C ALA A 61 10.63 -7.94 7.30
N GLU A 62 10.56 -7.75 8.62
CA GLU A 62 11.10 -8.67 9.62
C GLU A 62 10.47 -10.05 9.51
N LYS A 63 9.13 -10.10 9.39
CA LYS A 63 8.41 -11.36 9.25
C LYS A 63 8.69 -12.04 7.91
N CYS A 64 8.79 -11.31 6.82
CA CYS A 64 9.19 -11.83 5.52
C CYS A 64 10.58 -12.48 5.59
N LYS A 65 11.53 -11.82 6.26
CA LYS A 65 12.86 -12.36 6.50
C LYS A 65 12.84 -13.65 7.33
N ALA A 66 12.05 -13.65 8.41
CA ALA A 66 11.96 -14.80 9.31
C ALA A 66 11.28 -16.02 8.67
N ASP A 67 10.20 -15.79 7.93
CA ASP A 67 9.37 -16.87 7.38
C ASP A 67 9.90 -17.41 6.05
N LEU A 68 10.46 -16.53 5.20
CA LEU A 68 10.81 -16.83 3.81
C LEU A 68 12.31 -16.72 3.50
N GLY A 69 13.11 -16.15 4.41
CA GLY A 69 14.52 -15.87 4.15
C GLY A 69 14.76 -14.71 3.18
N ILE A 70 13.70 -14.03 2.73
CA ILE A 70 13.76 -12.94 1.76
C ILE A 70 13.98 -11.61 2.48
N THR A 71 14.93 -10.83 2.05
CA THR A 71 15.12 -9.45 2.51
C THR A 71 14.20 -8.53 1.71
N LEU A 72 13.35 -7.78 2.41
CA LEU A 72 12.45 -6.80 1.81
C LEU A 72 12.94 -5.39 2.14
N GLU A 73 13.45 -4.68 1.13
CA GLU A 73 13.85 -3.28 1.24
C GLU A 73 12.66 -2.40 0.88
N MET A 74 12.10 -1.69 1.88
CA MET A 74 10.88 -0.91 1.70
C MET A 74 11.17 0.60 1.70
N THR A 75 10.56 1.31 0.75
CA THR A 75 10.60 2.78 0.65
C THR A 75 9.18 3.33 0.76
N ALA A 76 8.90 4.11 1.80
CA ALA A 76 7.63 4.81 1.95
C ALA A 76 7.56 6.06 1.06
N THR A 77 6.37 6.31 0.49
CA THR A 77 6.08 7.48 -0.35
C THR A 77 4.58 7.84 -0.23
N ASP A 78 4.16 8.97 -0.77
CA ASP A 78 2.73 9.27 -0.92
C ASP A 78 2.16 8.65 -2.20
N SER A 79 0.84 8.63 -2.34
CA SER A 79 0.14 7.96 -3.44
C SER A 79 0.47 8.55 -4.81
N ASP A 80 0.58 9.89 -4.94
CA ASP A 80 0.89 10.53 -6.22
C ASP A 80 2.36 10.31 -6.61
N ALA A 81 3.28 10.39 -5.64
CA ALA A 81 4.68 10.05 -5.84
C ALA A 81 4.87 8.54 -6.14
N ALA A 82 4.05 7.66 -5.55
CA ALA A 82 4.03 6.23 -5.87
C ALA A 82 3.64 6.01 -7.35
N ALA A 83 2.59 6.67 -7.82
CA ALA A 83 2.16 6.60 -9.22
C ALA A 83 3.27 7.09 -10.17
N GLN A 84 3.90 8.23 -9.85
CA GLN A 84 5.00 8.78 -10.63
C GLN A 84 6.21 7.84 -10.65
N ARG A 85 6.64 7.34 -9.49
CA ARG A 85 7.78 6.42 -9.37
C ARG A 85 7.56 5.14 -10.17
N ALA A 86 6.36 4.55 -10.08
CA ALA A 86 6.03 3.34 -10.83
C ALA A 86 6.32 3.50 -12.33
N VAL A 87 5.93 4.64 -12.91
CA VAL A 87 6.06 4.91 -14.34
C VAL A 87 7.46 5.37 -14.73
N THR A 88 8.06 6.29 -13.95
CA THR A 88 9.31 6.98 -14.36
C THR A 88 10.57 6.24 -13.93
N GLN A 89 10.47 5.32 -12.94
CA GLN A 89 11.62 4.60 -12.37
C GLN A 89 11.39 3.08 -12.31
N PRO A 90 10.98 2.40 -13.41
CA PRO A 90 10.56 0.98 -13.38
C PRO A 90 11.69 0.02 -13.00
N LYS A 91 12.96 0.44 -13.05
CA LYS A 91 14.13 -0.35 -12.63
C LYS A 91 14.49 -0.17 -11.16
N SER A 92 13.82 0.72 -10.44
CA SER A 92 14.14 1.05 -9.05
C SER A 92 13.41 0.15 -8.04
N TYR A 93 12.52 -0.73 -8.48
CA TYR A 93 11.70 -1.57 -7.62
C TYR A 93 11.40 -2.93 -8.27
N ASP A 94 11.04 -3.88 -7.43
CA ASP A 94 10.59 -5.22 -7.80
C ASP A 94 9.10 -5.39 -7.50
N ILE A 95 8.62 -4.74 -6.42
CA ILE A 95 7.24 -4.75 -5.96
C ILE A 95 6.73 -3.30 -5.84
N ALA A 96 5.60 -3.01 -6.46
CA ALA A 96 4.85 -1.77 -6.30
C ALA A 96 3.64 -2.03 -5.38
N ASP A 97 3.67 -1.47 -4.17
CA ASP A 97 2.55 -1.48 -3.23
C ASP A 97 1.76 -0.19 -3.42
N ILE A 98 0.73 -0.27 -4.24
CA ILE A 98 -0.04 0.89 -4.70
C ILE A 98 -1.53 0.67 -4.58
N GLU A 99 -2.29 1.76 -4.59
CA GLU A 99 -3.75 1.70 -4.61
C GLU A 99 -4.29 1.34 -5.99
N TYR A 100 -5.42 0.63 -6.04
CA TYR A 100 -6.03 0.15 -7.30
C TYR A 100 -6.40 1.26 -8.27
N TRP A 101 -6.76 2.45 -7.79
CA TRP A 101 -7.07 3.59 -8.64
C TRP A 101 -5.86 4.11 -9.45
N ILE A 102 -4.64 3.84 -8.98
CA ILE A 102 -3.39 4.19 -9.66
C ILE A 102 -3.17 3.33 -10.91
N LEU A 103 -3.69 2.09 -10.93
CA LEU A 103 -3.43 1.14 -12.03
C LEU A 103 -3.80 1.67 -13.40
N LYS A 104 -4.85 2.48 -13.53
CA LYS A 104 -5.21 3.12 -14.82
C LYS A 104 -4.10 4.00 -15.39
N LYS A 105 -3.27 4.59 -14.53
CA LYS A 105 -2.13 5.43 -14.92
C LYS A 105 -0.87 4.60 -15.18
N VAL A 106 -0.64 3.57 -14.37
CA VAL A 106 0.59 2.76 -14.37
C VAL A 106 0.55 1.68 -15.43
N TYR A 107 -0.56 0.98 -15.57
CA TYR A 107 -0.69 -0.17 -16.44
C TYR A 107 -0.37 0.11 -17.93
N PRO A 108 -0.85 1.21 -18.56
CA PRO A 108 -0.57 1.47 -19.97
C PRO A 108 0.93 1.58 -20.30
N THR A 109 1.77 1.79 -19.31
CA THR A 109 3.24 1.89 -19.48
C THR A 109 3.93 0.52 -19.52
N GLY A 110 3.22 -0.58 -19.22
CA GLY A 110 3.75 -1.94 -19.24
C GLY A 110 4.75 -2.26 -18.13
N VAL A 111 4.78 -1.46 -17.06
CA VAL A 111 5.74 -1.65 -15.94
C VAL A 111 5.27 -2.65 -14.88
N ILE A 112 4.00 -3.05 -14.91
CA ILE A 112 3.41 -4.09 -14.04
C ILE A 112 3.10 -5.31 -14.90
N GLN A 113 3.49 -6.50 -14.42
CA GLN A 113 3.22 -7.76 -15.11
C GLN A 113 2.04 -8.51 -14.49
N PRO A 114 1.29 -9.31 -15.30
CA PRO A 114 0.23 -10.17 -14.79
C PRO A 114 0.76 -11.25 -13.85
N MET A 115 -0.04 -11.58 -12.83
CA MET A 115 0.23 -12.68 -11.90
C MET A 115 -0.75 -13.83 -12.12
N ASP A 116 -0.23 -15.03 -12.30
CA ASP A 116 -1.05 -16.24 -12.41
C ASP A 116 -1.70 -16.54 -11.04
N VAL A 117 -3.03 -16.49 -10.97
CA VAL A 117 -3.77 -16.74 -9.73
C VAL A 117 -3.55 -18.16 -9.20
N LYS A 118 -3.18 -19.10 -10.05
CA LYS A 118 -2.89 -20.51 -9.69
C LYS A 118 -1.61 -20.63 -8.84
N LYS A 119 -0.71 -19.66 -8.95
CA LYS A 119 0.50 -19.55 -8.11
C LYS A 119 0.21 -18.91 -6.76
N LEU A 120 -0.95 -18.26 -6.56
CA LEU A 120 -1.29 -17.56 -5.34
C LEU A 120 -1.96 -18.52 -4.33
N LYS A 121 -1.18 -19.02 -3.38
CA LYS A 121 -1.60 -20.01 -2.36
C LYS A 121 -2.92 -19.68 -1.64
N TYR A 122 -3.23 -18.40 -1.47
CA TYR A 122 -4.41 -17.93 -0.72
C TYR A 122 -5.40 -17.15 -1.59
N TYR A 123 -5.39 -17.36 -2.89
CA TYR A 123 -6.29 -16.66 -3.83
C TYR A 123 -7.77 -16.89 -3.49
N ASP A 124 -8.15 -18.06 -3.04
CA ASP A 124 -9.50 -18.38 -2.59
C ASP A 124 -9.97 -17.53 -1.41
N LYS A 125 -9.03 -17.09 -0.54
CA LYS A 125 -9.27 -16.23 0.62
C LYS A 125 -9.35 -14.74 0.31
N VAL A 126 -9.06 -14.33 -0.93
CA VAL A 126 -9.23 -12.93 -1.36
C VAL A 126 -10.70 -12.55 -1.21
N VAL A 127 -10.96 -11.48 -0.45
CA VAL A 127 -12.32 -11.02 -0.16
C VAL A 127 -13.07 -10.65 -1.45
N PRO A 128 -14.39 -10.89 -1.51
CA PRO A 128 -15.19 -10.71 -2.73
C PRO A 128 -15.13 -9.30 -3.32
N LEU A 129 -14.87 -8.27 -2.49
CA LEU A 129 -14.71 -6.88 -2.91
C LEU A 129 -13.73 -6.73 -4.09
N PHE A 130 -12.60 -7.45 -4.05
CA PHE A 130 -11.57 -7.39 -5.10
C PHE A 130 -11.89 -8.22 -6.34
N LYS A 131 -12.80 -9.19 -6.20
CA LYS A 131 -13.21 -10.08 -7.31
C LYS A 131 -14.41 -9.57 -8.07
N ASN A 132 -15.45 -9.11 -7.35
CA ASN A 132 -16.74 -8.75 -7.93
C ASN A 132 -17.27 -7.36 -7.50
N GLY A 133 -16.46 -6.59 -6.75
CA GLY A 133 -16.81 -5.23 -6.31
C GLY A 133 -17.79 -5.16 -5.14
N LYS A 134 -18.13 -6.29 -4.52
CA LYS A 134 -19.08 -6.35 -3.41
C LYS A 134 -18.45 -7.02 -2.19
N LEU A 135 -18.58 -6.40 -1.04
CA LEU A 135 -18.15 -7.02 0.22
C LEU A 135 -19.12 -8.10 0.67
N LYS A 136 -20.42 -7.87 0.48
CA LYS A 136 -21.53 -8.80 0.71
C LYS A 136 -22.43 -8.85 -0.53
N PRO A 137 -23.24 -9.90 -0.73
CA PRO A 137 -24.10 -10.02 -1.91
C PRO A 137 -25.04 -8.83 -2.16
N ASP A 138 -25.54 -8.23 -1.08
CA ASP A 138 -26.46 -7.07 -1.07
C ASP A 138 -25.77 -5.71 -1.13
N SER A 139 -24.41 -5.68 -1.08
CA SER A 139 -23.67 -4.43 -1.13
C SER A 139 -23.82 -3.73 -2.48
N VAL A 140 -23.88 -2.40 -2.45
CA VAL A 140 -23.79 -1.56 -3.66
C VAL A 140 -22.37 -1.57 -4.20
N ILE A 141 -22.22 -1.66 -5.51
CA ILE A 141 -20.91 -1.50 -6.17
C ILE A 141 -20.52 -0.02 -6.11
N ALA A 142 -19.32 0.26 -5.62
CA ALA A 142 -18.80 1.62 -5.51
C ALA A 142 -18.57 2.26 -6.90
N GLN A 143 -18.64 3.58 -6.94
CA GLN A 143 -18.26 4.40 -8.10
C GLN A 143 -16.72 4.45 -8.25
N GLY A 144 -16.26 4.93 -9.39
CA GLY A 144 -14.85 5.15 -9.67
C GLY A 144 -14.08 3.91 -10.08
N THR A 145 -12.77 3.95 -9.85
CA THR A 145 -11.89 2.83 -10.11
C THR A 145 -11.94 1.84 -8.96
N ALA A 146 -13.09 1.16 -8.82
CA ALA A 146 -13.25 0.09 -7.84
C ALA A 146 -12.28 -1.07 -8.17
N PRO A 147 -11.70 -1.74 -7.16
CA PRO A 147 -10.65 -2.75 -7.37
C PRO A 147 -10.99 -3.82 -8.41
N HIS A 148 -12.22 -4.31 -8.45
CA HIS A 148 -12.64 -5.35 -9.39
C HIS A 148 -12.60 -4.91 -10.86
N THR A 149 -12.69 -3.60 -11.15
CA THR A 149 -12.68 -3.06 -12.53
C THR A 149 -11.26 -3.01 -13.13
N VAL A 150 -10.25 -3.13 -12.31
CA VAL A 150 -8.82 -3.10 -12.69
C VAL A 150 -8.03 -4.25 -12.07
N GLY A 151 -8.71 -5.19 -11.42
CA GLY A 151 -8.09 -6.28 -10.65
C GLY A 151 -7.53 -7.41 -11.49
N TYR A 152 -7.93 -7.51 -12.76
CA TYR A 152 -7.56 -8.61 -13.62
C TYR A 152 -7.22 -8.13 -15.03
N PHE A 153 -6.31 -8.85 -15.70
CA PHE A 153 -6.04 -8.74 -17.12
C PHE A 153 -6.84 -9.78 -17.90
N GLU A 154 -7.10 -9.52 -19.18
CA GLU A 154 -7.80 -10.47 -20.06
C GLU A 154 -6.96 -11.73 -20.31
N SER A 155 -5.62 -11.60 -20.38
CA SER A 155 -4.67 -12.70 -20.57
C SER A 155 -3.29 -12.34 -20.01
N ALA A 156 -2.33 -13.27 -20.06
CA ALA A 156 -0.95 -13.05 -19.60
C ALA A 156 -0.20 -11.94 -20.34
N ASP A 157 -0.58 -11.66 -21.57
CA ASP A 157 0.03 -10.65 -22.46
C ASP A 157 -0.92 -9.48 -22.76
N ALA A 158 -2.12 -9.48 -22.13
CA ALA A 158 -3.11 -8.44 -22.36
C ALA A 158 -2.64 -7.08 -21.85
N LYS A 159 -3.08 -6.04 -22.58
CA LYS A 159 -2.90 -4.63 -22.22
C LYS A 159 -4.23 -3.97 -21.84
N THR A 160 -5.22 -4.78 -21.48
CA THR A 160 -6.57 -4.33 -21.11
C THR A 160 -7.03 -5.07 -19.86
N PHE A 161 -7.82 -4.36 -19.07
CA PHE A 161 -8.43 -4.95 -17.87
C PHE A 161 -9.64 -5.78 -18.23
N ALA A 162 -9.73 -6.97 -17.63
CA ALA A 162 -10.89 -7.82 -17.75
C ALA A 162 -12.07 -7.27 -16.94
N LYS A 163 -13.29 -7.43 -17.47
CA LYS A 163 -14.54 -7.04 -16.78
C LYS A 163 -14.94 -8.02 -15.67
N GLN A 164 -14.37 -9.20 -15.66
CA GLN A 164 -14.62 -10.28 -14.71
C GLN A 164 -13.31 -10.92 -14.30
N PRO A 165 -13.24 -11.62 -13.15
CA PRO A 165 -12.05 -12.37 -12.75
C PRO A 165 -11.58 -13.33 -13.83
N THR A 166 -10.27 -13.36 -14.05
CA THR A 166 -9.56 -14.29 -14.95
C THR A 166 -8.44 -14.98 -14.18
N ASP A 167 -7.66 -15.81 -14.86
CA ASP A 167 -6.44 -16.41 -14.28
C ASP A 167 -5.30 -15.38 -14.07
N TRP A 168 -5.45 -14.12 -14.49
CA TRP A 168 -4.38 -13.14 -14.53
C TRP A 168 -4.70 -11.90 -13.70
N MET A 169 -4.16 -11.86 -12.49
CA MET A 169 -4.37 -10.76 -11.54
C MET A 169 -3.37 -9.62 -11.78
N THR A 170 -3.80 -8.39 -11.57
CA THR A 170 -2.95 -7.20 -11.69
C THR A 170 -2.11 -6.96 -10.44
N MET A 171 -2.72 -7.11 -9.27
CA MET A 171 -2.09 -6.97 -7.97
C MET A 171 -2.70 -7.95 -6.97
N VAL A 172 -1.89 -8.48 -6.05
CA VAL A 172 -2.40 -9.20 -4.88
C VAL A 172 -2.96 -8.19 -3.89
N PRO A 173 -4.25 -8.25 -3.52
CA PRO A 173 -4.83 -7.34 -2.55
C PRO A 173 -4.16 -7.49 -1.17
N THR A 174 -3.81 -6.37 -0.56
CA THR A 174 -3.19 -6.32 0.78
C THR A 174 -4.07 -5.65 1.80
N ILE A 175 -4.72 -4.56 1.41
CA ILE A 175 -5.47 -3.70 2.32
C ILE A 175 -6.65 -3.06 1.61
N TYR A 176 -7.71 -2.82 2.35
CA TYR A 176 -8.78 -1.90 1.99
C TYR A 176 -9.29 -1.18 3.23
N ASN A 177 -9.78 0.01 3.03
CA ASN A 177 -10.36 0.82 4.10
C ASN A 177 -11.42 1.76 3.54
N ALA A 178 -12.09 2.46 4.45
CA ALA A 178 -13.07 3.48 4.15
C ALA A 178 -12.77 4.70 5.01
N ASP A 179 -12.69 5.86 4.38
CA ASP A 179 -12.36 7.13 5.03
C ASP A 179 -13.59 8.03 5.14
N THR A 180 -13.64 8.81 6.21
CA THR A 180 -14.71 9.74 6.53
C THR A 180 -14.17 10.91 7.35
N LEU A 181 -15.04 11.66 8.03
CA LEU A 181 -14.62 12.73 8.91
C LEU A 181 -14.15 12.18 10.26
N GLY A 182 -12.97 12.62 10.69
CA GLY A 182 -12.54 12.56 12.08
C GLY A 182 -13.14 13.74 12.84
N ILE A 183 -13.62 13.49 14.06
CA ILE A 183 -14.43 14.45 14.83
C ILE A 183 -13.91 14.48 16.27
N ARG A 184 -13.74 15.66 16.84
CA ARG A 184 -13.47 15.90 18.26
C ARG A 184 -14.80 16.11 19.00
N PRO A 185 -15.44 15.03 19.53
CA PRO A 185 -16.77 15.13 20.15
C PRO A 185 -16.80 16.03 21.38
N ASP A 186 -15.68 16.20 22.04
CA ASP A 186 -15.47 17.08 23.20
C ASP A 186 -15.41 18.58 22.82
N LEU A 187 -15.21 18.91 21.53
CA LEU A 187 -15.03 20.29 21.06
C LEU A 187 -16.14 20.77 20.10
N VAL A 188 -16.88 19.85 19.46
CA VAL A 188 -17.87 20.24 18.45
C VAL A 188 -19.25 20.59 19.04
N GLY A 189 -19.56 20.11 20.25
CA GLY A 189 -20.79 20.48 20.97
C GLY A 189 -22.11 19.96 20.37
N ARG A 190 -22.08 19.23 19.26
CA ARG A 190 -23.24 18.63 18.58
C ARG A 190 -22.84 17.38 17.82
N ASP A 191 -23.83 16.63 17.37
CA ASP A 191 -23.56 15.51 16.46
C ASP A 191 -23.19 15.99 15.06
N ILE A 192 -22.22 15.31 14.46
CA ILE A 192 -21.78 15.48 13.08
C ILE A 192 -22.33 14.27 12.32
N THR A 193 -23.20 14.49 11.33
CA THR A 193 -23.96 13.44 10.67
C THR A 193 -23.83 13.41 9.16
N THR A 194 -23.23 14.45 8.57
CA THR A 194 -23.08 14.61 7.12
C THR A 194 -21.73 15.21 6.78
N TRP A 195 -21.21 14.91 5.59
CA TRP A 195 -19.99 15.55 5.08
C TRP A 195 -20.13 17.07 4.96
N ALA A 196 -21.35 17.59 4.79
CA ALA A 196 -21.61 19.02 4.74
C ALA A 196 -21.26 19.74 6.06
N ASP A 197 -21.28 19.04 7.20
CA ASP A 197 -21.00 19.62 8.52
C ASP A 197 -19.61 20.25 8.63
N ILE A 198 -18.63 19.79 7.83
CA ILE A 198 -17.28 20.38 7.80
C ILE A 198 -17.30 21.84 7.30
N MET A 199 -18.36 22.23 6.57
CA MET A 199 -18.56 23.58 6.04
C MET A 199 -19.47 24.44 6.91
N ASP A 200 -19.94 23.94 8.06
CA ASP A 200 -20.76 24.72 8.98
C ASP A 200 -19.99 25.96 9.47
N PRO A 201 -20.56 27.18 9.34
CA PRO A 201 -19.93 28.42 9.82
C PRO A 201 -19.52 28.38 11.29
N ALA A 202 -20.15 27.59 12.13
CA ALA A 202 -19.77 27.40 13.53
C ALA A 202 -18.36 26.81 13.71
N PHE A 203 -17.87 26.10 12.68
CA PHE A 203 -16.52 25.49 12.68
C PHE A 203 -15.54 26.23 11.77
N LYS A 204 -15.87 27.45 11.35
CA LYS A 204 -14.98 28.27 10.51
C LYS A 204 -13.60 28.44 11.17
N GLY A 205 -12.53 28.18 10.40
CA GLY A 205 -11.17 28.20 10.89
C GLY A 205 -10.77 27.06 11.84
N LYS A 206 -11.64 26.01 11.95
CA LYS A 206 -11.41 24.83 12.81
C LYS A 206 -11.57 23.51 12.06
N THR A 207 -11.60 23.55 10.74
CA THR A 207 -11.73 22.35 9.89
C THR A 207 -10.49 22.16 9.01
N SER A 208 -10.29 20.95 8.51
CA SER A 208 -9.19 20.62 7.61
C SER A 208 -9.59 19.54 6.61
N ILE A 209 -8.95 19.55 5.45
CA ILE A 209 -9.16 18.56 4.39
C ILE A 209 -7.81 18.05 3.86
N LEU A 210 -7.81 16.83 3.35
CA LEU A 210 -6.62 16.20 2.77
C LEU A 210 -6.12 16.96 1.53
N ASN A 211 -4.83 17.27 1.49
CA ASN A 211 -4.14 17.97 0.40
C ASN A 211 -3.28 17.00 -0.43
N ILE A 212 -3.88 15.91 -0.88
CA ILE A 212 -3.37 15.06 -1.95
C ILE A 212 -4.38 15.20 -3.10
N PRO A 213 -4.02 15.87 -4.22
CA PRO A 213 -4.99 16.30 -5.24
C PRO A 213 -5.93 15.21 -5.72
N SER A 214 -5.38 14.02 -6.02
CA SER A 214 -6.14 12.87 -6.52
C SER A 214 -7.11 12.26 -5.50
N ILE A 215 -6.93 12.53 -4.21
CA ILE A 215 -7.76 12.00 -3.13
C ILE A 215 -8.63 13.12 -2.53
N GLY A 216 -8.02 14.27 -2.20
CA GLY A 216 -8.71 15.38 -1.56
C GLY A 216 -9.85 15.98 -2.39
N ILE A 217 -9.74 15.90 -3.73
CA ILE A 217 -10.84 16.32 -4.61
C ILE A 217 -12.08 15.43 -4.42
N MET A 218 -11.92 14.17 -4.10
CA MET A 218 -13.06 13.28 -3.81
C MET A 218 -13.71 13.61 -2.47
N ASP A 219 -12.92 14.00 -1.45
CA ASP A 219 -13.45 14.48 -0.18
C ASP A 219 -14.25 15.78 -0.40
N ALA A 220 -13.73 16.70 -1.22
CA ALA A 220 -14.46 17.92 -1.61
C ALA A 220 -15.76 17.60 -2.37
N ALA A 221 -15.74 16.59 -3.25
CA ALA A 221 -16.93 16.16 -3.96
C ALA A 221 -17.99 15.56 -3.02
N MET A 222 -17.58 14.80 -2.00
CA MET A 222 -18.50 14.32 -0.96
C MET A 222 -19.14 15.48 -0.21
N ILE A 223 -18.38 16.53 0.11
CA ILE A 223 -18.88 17.74 0.76
C ILE A 223 -19.90 18.47 -0.13
N MET A 224 -19.55 18.74 -1.39
CA MET A 224 -20.39 19.47 -2.32
C MET A 224 -21.71 18.75 -2.63
N GLU A 225 -21.66 17.42 -2.77
CA GLU A 225 -22.85 16.60 -2.97
C GLU A 225 -23.74 16.59 -1.71
N ALA A 226 -23.15 16.50 -0.53
CA ALA A 226 -23.85 16.60 0.75
C ALA A 226 -24.52 17.97 0.97
N MET A 227 -23.91 19.04 0.48
CA MET A 227 -24.48 20.40 0.48
C MET A 227 -25.58 20.60 -0.58
N GLY A 228 -25.77 19.65 -1.50
CA GLY A 228 -26.69 19.79 -2.63
C GLY A 228 -26.21 20.72 -3.75
N ASN A 229 -24.93 21.10 -3.77
CA ASN A 229 -24.39 22.03 -4.76
C ASN A 229 -24.24 21.40 -6.15
N ILE A 230 -23.98 20.09 -6.21
CA ILE A 230 -23.79 19.32 -7.43
C ILE A 230 -24.12 17.85 -7.17
N LYS A 231 -24.56 17.14 -8.19
CA LYS A 231 -24.67 15.69 -8.20
C LYS A 231 -23.67 15.15 -9.22
N TYR A 232 -22.68 14.41 -8.75
CA TYR A 232 -21.68 13.79 -9.61
C TYR A 232 -22.23 12.51 -10.24
N ALA A 233 -21.93 12.32 -11.53
CA ALA A 233 -22.21 11.05 -12.19
C ALA A 233 -21.32 9.94 -11.61
N ASP A 234 -20.03 10.24 -11.44
CA ASP A 234 -19.05 9.37 -10.80
C ASP A 234 -17.92 10.20 -10.17
N LYS A 235 -17.93 10.33 -8.84
CA LYS A 235 -16.90 11.08 -8.09
C LYS A 235 -15.48 10.57 -8.30
N GLY A 236 -15.31 9.32 -8.69
CA GLY A 236 -13.98 8.74 -9.00
C GLY A 236 -13.59 8.87 -10.48
N ASN A 237 -14.44 9.47 -11.34
CA ASN A 237 -14.19 9.70 -12.75
C ASN A 237 -14.87 10.99 -13.22
N MET A 238 -14.56 12.09 -12.55
CA MET A 238 -15.17 13.40 -12.80
C MET A 238 -14.84 13.93 -14.20
N THR A 239 -15.80 14.62 -14.79
CA THR A 239 -15.57 15.44 -15.98
C THR A 239 -14.72 16.67 -15.63
N LYS A 240 -14.12 17.29 -16.66
CA LYS A 240 -13.39 18.55 -16.45
C LYS A 240 -14.26 19.63 -15.78
N GLU A 241 -15.52 19.77 -16.20
CA GLU A 241 -16.46 20.73 -15.61
C GLU A 241 -16.74 20.44 -14.13
N GLU A 242 -16.93 19.18 -13.76
CA GLU A 242 -17.10 18.77 -12.36
C GLU A 242 -15.84 19.05 -11.53
N ILE A 243 -14.63 18.81 -12.10
CA ILE A 243 -13.34 19.13 -11.46
C ILE A 243 -13.23 20.64 -11.24
N ASP A 244 -13.45 21.46 -12.28
CA ASP A 244 -13.34 22.91 -12.21
C ASP A 244 -14.27 23.47 -11.11
N LYS A 245 -15.55 23.08 -11.11
CA LYS A 245 -16.52 23.48 -10.06
C LYS A 245 -16.06 23.06 -8.64
N THR A 246 -15.50 21.88 -8.52
CA THR A 246 -15.00 21.36 -7.22
C THR A 246 -13.80 22.16 -6.73
N ILE A 247 -12.89 22.51 -7.63
CA ILE A 247 -11.71 23.32 -7.30
C ILE A 247 -12.13 24.77 -6.96
N ASP A 248 -13.03 25.36 -7.71
CA ASP A 248 -13.55 26.72 -7.42
C ASP A 248 -14.20 26.78 -6.03
N PHE A 249 -14.97 25.75 -5.67
CA PHE A 249 -15.51 25.62 -4.32
C PHE A 249 -14.41 25.58 -3.24
N LEU A 250 -13.36 24.77 -3.43
CA LEU A 250 -12.25 24.69 -2.49
C LEU A 250 -11.48 26.01 -2.38
N ILE A 251 -11.24 26.69 -3.50
CA ILE A 251 -10.57 27.99 -3.53
C ILE A 251 -11.39 29.00 -2.72
N LYS A 252 -12.71 29.07 -2.98
CA LYS A 252 -13.59 29.95 -2.23
C LYS A 252 -13.63 29.64 -0.74
N ALA A 253 -13.78 28.37 -0.37
CA ALA A 253 -13.79 27.95 1.04
C ALA A 253 -12.48 28.30 1.77
N LYS A 254 -11.34 28.16 1.08
CA LYS A 254 -10.04 28.59 1.57
C LYS A 254 -9.96 30.12 1.77
N GLN A 255 -10.39 30.90 0.77
CA GLN A 255 -10.40 32.35 0.83
C GLN A 255 -11.31 32.88 1.95
N ASP A 256 -12.46 32.23 2.12
CA ASP A 256 -13.41 32.54 3.20
C ASP A 256 -12.89 32.13 4.60
N GLY A 257 -11.74 31.43 4.68
CA GLY A 257 -11.12 31.02 5.92
C GLY A 257 -11.84 29.86 6.62
N GLN A 258 -12.59 29.03 5.88
CA GLN A 258 -13.27 27.86 6.44
C GLN A 258 -12.27 26.84 7.00
N PHE A 259 -11.22 26.58 6.24
CA PHE A 259 -10.20 25.60 6.63
C PHE A 259 -9.08 26.25 7.45
N ARG A 260 -8.74 25.63 8.59
CA ARG A 260 -7.58 25.99 9.42
C ARG A 260 -6.28 25.56 8.73
N ALA A 261 -6.29 24.39 8.09
CA ALA A 261 -5.13 23.79 7.46
C ALA A 261 -5.53 22.83 6.34
N PHE A 262 -4.53 22.45 5.55
CA PHE A 262 -4.60 21.38 4.55
C PHE A 262 -3.47 20.41 4.86
N TRP A 263 -3.81 19.18 5.27
CA TRP A 263 -2.82 18.18 5.66
C TRP A 263 -2.52 17.21 4.51
N LYS A 264 -1.31 16.67 4.47
CA LYS A 264 -0.87 15.70 3.44
C LYS A 264 -0.09 14.51 4.01
N SER A 265 0.21 14.50 5.30
CA SER A 265 0.88 13.40 5.95
C SER A 265 0.06 12.85 7.13
N PHE A 266 0.32 11.60 7.49
CA PHE A 266 -0.30 10.94 8.64
C PHE A 266 -0.11 11.76 9.93
N ASP A 267 1.14 12.21 10.17
CA ASP A 267 1.48 12.93 11.40
C ASP A 267 0.83 14.32 11.45
N GLU A 268 0.74 15.04 10.32
CA GLU A 268 0.01 16.30 10.25
C GLU A 268 -1.46 16.11 10.63
N SER A 269 -2.12 15.10 10.07
CA SER A 269 -3.51 14.76 10.39
C SER A 269 -3.72 14.48 11.89
N VAL A 270 -2.83 13.65 12.47
CA VAL A 270 -2.88 13.31 13.91
C VAL A 270 -2.66 14.56 14.77
N ASN A 271 -1.67 15.38 14.44
CA ASN A 271 -1.29 16.54 15.26
C ASN A 271 -2.37 17.63 15.24
N LEU A 272 -2.97 17.93 14.08
CA LEU A 272 -4.07 18.89 13.96
C LEU A 272 -5.28 18.52 14.85
N MET A 273 -5.66 17.24 14.85
CA MET A 273 -6.75 16.75 15.70
C MET A 273 -6.36 16.68 17.17
N ALA A 274 -5.14 16.23 17.47
CA ALA A 274 -4.69 16.09 18.85
C ALA A 274 -4.54 17.44 19.56
N SER A 275 -4.04 18.47 18.87
CA SER A 275 -3.92 19.82 19.41
C SER A 275 -5.29 20.51 19.66
N GLY A 276 -6.34 20.08 18.97
CA GLY A 276 -7.65 20.74 18.97
C GLY A 276 -7.71 21.99 18.08
N GLU A 277 -6.65 22.29 17.31
CA GLU A 277 -6.71 23.34 16.28
C GLU A 277 -7.76 23.03 15.21
N VAL A 278 -7.96 21.75 14.95
CA VAL A 278 -8.98 21.23 14.06
C VAL A 278 -9.91 20.32 14.86
N VAL A 279 -11.21 20.52 14.68
CA VAL A 279 -12.23 19.76 15.38
C VAL A 279 -13.00 18.80 14.48
N ILE A 280 -12.98 19.06 13.15
CA ILE A 280 -13.52 18.20 12.09
C ILE A 280 -12.53 18.21 10.92
N GLN A 281 -12.14 17.03 10.43
CA GLN A 281 -11.34 16.93 9.21
C GLN A 281 -11.63 15.64 8.45
N SER A 282 -11.41 15.61 7.12
CA SER A 282 -11.31 14.34 6.41
C SER A 282 -10.11 13.57 6.98
N MET A 283 -10.28 12.29 7.33
CA MET A 283 -9.28 11.60 8.15
C MET A 283 -9.22 10.11 7.82
N TRP A 284 -8.04 9.53 7.97
CA TRP A 284 -7.84 8.10 7.87
C TRP A 284 -8.11 7.41 9.21
N SER A 285 -8.74 6.25 9.21
CA SER A 285 -9.06 5.52 10.44
C SER A 285 -7.85 5.20 11.32
N PRO A 286 -6.64 4.88 10.79
CA PRO A 286 -5.45 4.71 11.62
C PRO A 286 -5.04 5.99 12.35
N ALA A 287 -5.22 7.16 11.73
CA ALA A 287 -4.93 8.45 12.36
C ALA A 287 -5.89 8.75 13.52
N VAL A 288 -7.18 8.39 13.37
CA VAL A 288 -8.14 8.45 14.50
C VAL A 288 -7.69 7.56 15.66
N THR A 289 -7.22 6.36 15.36
CA THR A 289 -6.68 5.43 16.38
C THR A 289 -5.47 6.03 17.07
N ALA A 290 -4.55 6.67 16.33
CA ALA A 290 -3.38 7.33 16.88
C ALA A 290 -3.75 8.53 17.79
N VAL A 291 -4.80 9.29 17.46
CA VAL A 291 -5.30 10.36 18.35
C VAL A 291 -5.88 9.75 19.64
N ARG A 292 -6.68 8.68 19.52
CA ARG A 292 -7.26 7.99 20.69
C ARG A 292 -6.19 7.39 21.60
N SER A 293 -5.11 6.85 21.06
CA SER A 293 -4.00 6.29 21.86
C SER A 293 -3.28 7.34 22.72
N LYS A 294 -3.44 8.64 22.41
CA LYS A 294 -2.96 9.77 23.22
C LYS A 294 -3.96 10.16 24.33
N GLY A 295 -5.04 9.40 24.55
CA GLY A 295 -6.08 9.73 25.52
C GLY A 295 -7.05 10.82 25.07
N ILE A 296 -7.04 11.18 23.77
CA ILE A 296 -7.86 12.26 23.21
C ILE A 296 -9.09 11.67 22.55
N ALA A 297 -10.27 12.24 22.85
CA ALA A 297 -11.51 11.83 22.23
C ALA A 297 -11.49 12.12 20.73
N CYS A 298 -11.73 11.11 19.90
CA CYS A 298 -11.84 11.26 18.45
C CYS A 298 -12.83 10.24 17.92
N LYS A 299 -13.85 10.67 17.19
CA LYS A 299 -14.83 9.80 16.55
C LYS A 299 -14.49 9.60 15.09
N PHE A 300 -14.80 8.41 14.58
CA PHE A 300 -14.79 8.04 13.19
C PHE A 300 -16.05 7.20 12.97
N GLN A 301 -17.03 7.74 12.28
CA GLN A 301 -18.36 7.15 12.19
C GLN A 301 -18.94 7.27 10.79
N PRO A 302 -19.84 6.38 10.38
CA PRO A 302 -20.56 6.54 9.13
C PRO A 302 -21.36 7.85 9.14
N LEU A 303 -21.26 8.58 8.03
CA LEU A 303 -22.05 9.75 7.77
C LEU A 303 -23.18 9.40 6.80
N LYS A 304 -24.16 10.29 6.65
CA LYS A 304 -25.35 10.08 5.81
C LYS A 304 -24.99 9.70 4.37
N GLU A 305 -23.94 10.26 3.81
CA GLU A 305 -23.47 10.01 2.44
C GLU A 305 -22.52 8.81 2.34
N GLY A 306 -22.16 8.19 3.47
CA GLY A 306 -21.22 7.07 3.53
C GLY A 306 -19.76 7.48 3.55
N TYR A 307 -18.90 6.59 3.06
CA TYR A 307 -17.45 6.69 3.12
C TYR A 307 -16.84 6.86 1.73
N ARG A 308 -15.65 7.46 1.67
CA ARG A 308 -14.74 7.30 0.55
C ARG A 308 -13.89 6.05 0.80
N SER A 309 -14.10 5.00 0.02
CA SER A 309 -13.36 3.75 0.16
C SER A 309 -12.15 3.68 -0.78
N TRP A 310 -11.16 2.89 -0.41
CA TRP A 310 -9.97 2.61 -1.22
C TRP A 310 -9.46 1.19 -0.96
N GLY A 311 -8.63 0.69 -1.86
CA GLY A 311 -7.94 -0.58 -1.71
C GLY A 311 -6.55 -0.51 -2.32
N GLY A 312 -5.61 -1.22 -1.73
CA GLY A 312 -4.23 -1.35 -2.17
C GLY A 312 -3.84 -2.81 -2.41
N GLY A 313 -2.76 -2.99 -3.12
CA GLY A 313 -2.22 -4.30 -3.44
C GLY A 313 -0.78 -4.26 -3.91
N LEU A 314 -0.16 -5.43 -3.97
CA LEU A 314 1.19 -5.64 -4.46
C LEU A 314 1.16 -6.02 -5.94
N GLY A 315 1.72 -5.15 -6.78
CA GLY A 315 1.96 -5.41 -8.19
C GLY A 315 3.42 -5.76 -8.45
N LEU A 316 3.68 -6.73 -9.33
CA LEU A 316 5.03 -7.13 -9.69
C LEU A 316 5.57 -6.28 -10.84
N SER A 317 6.79 -5.77 -10.70
CA SER A 317 7.49 -5.09 -11.78
C SER A 317 7.70 -6.02 -12.97
N SER A 318 7.44 -5.54 -14.19
CA SER A 318 7.74 -6.29 -15.41
C SER A 318 9.24 -6.58 -15.59
N GLY A 319 10.10 -5.90 -14.84
CA GLY A 319 11.54 -6.14 -14.79
C GLY A 319 11.96 -7.32 -13.90
N LEU A 320 11.09 -7.77 -13.00
CA LEU A 320 11.37 -8.90 -12.11
C LEU A 320 11.36 -10.22 -12.89
N LYS A 321 12.41 -11.00 -12.80
CA LYS A 321 12.62 -12.25 -13.56
C LYS A 321 13.29 -13.33 -12.71
N GLY A 322 13.16 -14.58 -13.16
CA GLY A 322 13.84 -15.73 -12.57
C GLY A 322 13.33 -16.11 -11.19
N VAL A 323 14.21 -16.63 -10.33
CA VAL A 323 13.87 -17.14 -8.99
C VAL A 323 13.18 -16.11 -8.09
N ALA A 324 13.42 -14.83 -8.31
CA ALA A 324 12.77 -13.76 -7.54
C ALA A 324 11.31 -13.54 -7.94
N LEU A 325 10.87 -14.09 -9.09
CA LEU A 325 9.49 -14.05 -9.56
C LEU A 325 8.66 -15.25 -9.06
N ASP A 326 9.30 -16.41 -8.88
CA ASP A 326 8.66 -17.66 -8.45
C ASP A 326 8.50 -17.74 -6.93
#